data_3ef709b3e9801035706916c19fb49188
#
_entry.id   3ef709b3e9801035706916c19fb49188
#
_cell.length_a   1.000
_cell.length_b   1.000
_cell.length_c   1.000
_cell.angle_alpha   90.00
_cell.angle_beta   90.00
_cell.angle_gamma   90.00
#
_symmetry.space_group_name_H-M   'P 1'
#
loop_
_entity.id
_entity.type
_entity.pdbx_description
1 polymer ?
#
loop_
_entity_poly.entity_id
_entity_poly.type
_entity_poly.pdbx_seq_one_letter_code
_entity_poly.pdbx_strand_id
1 'polypeptide(L)'
;MFVGNRLRITGGFIVRPDGVSQGDLTIENGIIVSMEQVASKEKVKGIDEDRVIDAQGAWVLPGLIDIHCDAIEKEVEPRPNTLFPMDMAFLQFERKLAGHGITTMLHSLSLGVGLSLRGEHLVAEMIDLIASMRAERGMIRHGVHLRYEVSHLTGFGLAERLISDGLIDYLSLMDHAPGQGQYHRPGAFQRYVMKNQGVGLDEVAAIVEELEGRRSRVDWAKLKALTAEARSRGIAVASHDDDSASAVERSLDFGASISEFPLSLGTAQYAYGKGMGVCLGAPNIVRGGSHDGNLKAVDAILEGVADILCSDYHPASLLHSIFKLESEGLSLHKAVAMATINPAKALGRADKVGSIELGKRADVIVVRKVRDIPLVVSTIVDGTVVHATQDFA
;
A
#
# COMPACT_ATOMS: atom_id res chain seq x y z
N MET A 1 -30.84 20.19 0.89
CA MET A 1 -30.29 20.35 -0.45
C MET A 1 -28.98 21.06 -0.29
N PHE A 2 -27.85 20.37 -0.44
CA PHE A 2 -26.53 21.02 -0.46
C PHE A 2 -26.32 21.56 -1.87
N VAL A 3 -26.44 22.88 -1.99
CA VAL A 3 -26.13 23.62 -3.22
C VAL A 3 -24.60 23.78 -3.26
N GLY A 4 -23.97 23.42 -4.39
CA GLY A 4 -22.60 23.76 -4.71
C GLY A 4 -21.50 22.87 -4.08
N ASN A 5 -21.27 21.67 -4.61
CA ASN A 5 -20.15 20.80 -4.19
C ASN A 5 -18.88 21.15 -4.99
N ARG A 6 -18.49 22.44 -4.94
CA ARG A 6 -17.30 22.95 -5.63
C ARG A 6 -16.20 23.26 -4.61
N LEU A 7 -14.99 22.76 -4.89
CA LEU A 7 -13.78 23.02 -4.12
C LEU A 7 -12.70 23.54 -5.06
N ARG A 8 -12.03 24.61 -4.65
CA ARG A 8 -10.85 25.12 -5.36
C ARG A 8 -9.62 25.02 -4.48
N ILE A 9 -8.50 24.57 -5.06
CA ILE A 9 -7.18 24.60 -4.45
C ILE A 9 -6.35 25.59 -5.25
N THR A 10 -5.89 26.67 -4.63
CA THR A 10 -5.30 27.80 -5.34
C THR A 10 -3.81 27.96 -5.08
N GLY A 11 -3.05 28.33 -6.13
CA GLY A 11 -1.66 28.78 -6.05
C GLY A 11 -0.64 27.70 -5.68
N GLY A 12 -0.99 26.43 -5.74
CA GLY A 12 -0.13 25.31 -5.38
C GLY A 12 0.80 24.83 -6.49
N PHE A 13 1.82 24.04 -6.13
CA PHE A 13 2.64 23.28 -7.08
C PHE A 13 1.97 21.94 -7.36
N ILE A 14 1.22 21.85 -8.47
CA ILE A 14 0.48 20.66 -8.86
C ILE A 14 1.44 19.64 -9.47
N VAL A 15 1.50 18.44 -8.89
CA VAL A 15 2.31 17.34 -9.39
C VAL A 15 1.45 16.42 -10.24
N ARG A 16 1.78 16.36 -11.53
CA ARG A 16 1.10 15.55 -12.54
C ARG A 16 2.04 14.48 -13.08
N PRO A 17 1.54 13.50 -13.83
CA PRO A 17 2.40 12.44 -14.39
C PRO A 17 3.53 12.97 -15.29
N ASP A 18 3.34 14.11 -15.93
CA ASP A 18 4.27 14.74 -16.89
C ASP A 18 5.18 15.80 -16.26
N GLY A 19 5.01 16.14 -14.98
CA GLY A 19 5.85 17.12 -14.29
C GLY A 19 5.14 17.90 -13.20
N VAL A 20 5.75 19.02 -12.81
CA VAL A 20 5.23 19.92 -11.76
C VAL A 20 4.97 21.30 -12.38
N SER A 21 3.80 21.86 -12.11
CA SER A 21 3.43 23.21 -12.56
C SER A 21 2.70 23.97 -11.46
N GLN A 22 2.90 25.27 -11.37
CA GLN A 22 2.12 26.10 -10.46
C GLN A 22 0.75 26.41 -11.06
N GLY A 23 -0.31 26.26 -10.27
CA GLY A 23 -1.66 26.48 -10.78
C GLY A 23 -2.75 26.33 -9.74
N ASP A 24 -3.98 26.49 -10.23
CA ASP A 24 -5.22 26.27 -9.50
C ASP A 24 -5.88 24.98 -9.97
N LEU A 25 -6.50 24.27 -9.05
CA LEU A 25 -7.27 23.05 -9.29
C LEU A 25 -8.72 23.28 -8.89
N THR A 26 -9.65 22.99 -9.78
CA THR A 26 -11.09 23.05 -9.50
C THR A 26 -11.69 21.66 -9.50
N ILE A 27 -12.47 21.39 -8.48
CA ILE A 27 -13.14 20.10 -8.22
C ILE A 27 -14.65 20.39 -8.16
N GLU A 28 -15.43 19.62 -8.90
CA GLU A 28 -16.90 19.65 -8.85
C GLU A 28 -17.46 18.24 -8.73
N ASN A 29 -18.35 18.04 -7.76
CA ASN A 29 -18.99 16.74 -7.51
C ASN A 29 -17.99 15.58 -7.40
N GLY A 30 -16.85 15.83 -6.76
CA GLY A 30 -15.81 14.82 -6.55
C GLY A 30 -14.90 14.55 -7.75
N ILE A 31 -15.04 15.30 -8.85
CA ILE A 31 -14.27 15.13 -10.09
C ILE A 31 -13.42 16.36 -10.34
N ILE A 32 -12.23 16.16 -10.86
CA ILE A 32 -11.33 17.23 -11.32
C ILE A 32 -11.84 17.77 -12.64
N VAL A 33 -12.27 19.06 -12.66
CA VAL A 33 -12.90 19.67 -13.84
C VAL A 33 -12.04 20.74 -14.51
N SER A 34 -11.11 21.36 -13.77
CA SER A 34 -10.20 22.37 -14.35
C SER A 34 -8.84 22.36 -13.66
N MET A 35 -7.80 22.66 -14.44
CA MET A 35 -6.46 22.97 -13.99
C MET A 35 -5.99 24.20 -14.76
N GLU A 36 -5.82 25.32 -14.06
CA GLU A 36 -5.45 26.59 -14.65
C GLU A 36 -4.04 26.98 -14.20
N GLN A 37 -3.18 27.39 -15.13
CA GLN A 37 -1.94 28.06 -14.75
C GLN A 37 -2.29 29.39 -14.09
N VAL A 38 -1.54 29.80 -13.05
CA VAL A 38 -1.77 31.08 -12.37
C VAL A 38 -1.71 32.21 -13.38
N ALA A 39 -2.85 32.61 -13.88
CA ALA A 39 -3.00 33.90 -14.54
C ALA A 39 -3.08 34.95 -13.44
N SER A 40 -2.21 35.99 -13.54
CA SER A 40 -2.12 37.16 -12.65
C SER A 40 -3.32 37.41 -11.75
N LYS A 41 -3.06 37.75 -10.49
CA LYS A 41 -3.95 38.07 -9.35
C LYS A 41 -5.25 38.84 -9.65
N GLU A 42 -6.07 38.45 -10.60
CA GLU A 42 -7.44 38.91 -10.66
C GLU A 42 -8.28 38.06 -9.69
N LYS A 43 -8.64 38.70 -8.57
CA LYS A 43 -9.69 38.17 -7.69
C LYS A 43 -10.92 37.99 -8.60
N VAL A 44 -11.25 36.74 -8.91
CA VAL A 44 -12.53 36.42 -9.54
C VAL A 44 -13.62 36.86 -8.55
N LYS A 45 -14.16 38.07 -8.76
CA LYS A 45 -15.32 38.57 -8.04
C LYS A 45 -16.53 37.75 -8.47
N GLY A 46 -17.15 37.08 -7.53
CA GLY A 46 -18.52 36.60 -7.65
C GLY A 46 -18.69 35.10 -7.83
N ILE A 47 -18.36 34.31 -6.80
CA ILE A 47 -19.07 33.06 -6.49
C ILE A 47 -18.97 32.86 -4.99
N ASP A 48 -20.07 33.09 -4.28
CA ASP A 48 -20.17 33.11 -2.82
C ASP A 48 -20.29 31.71 -2.19
N GLU A 49 -20.04 30.63 -2.96
CA GLU A 49 -20.29 29.24 -2.52
C GLU A 49 -19.11 28.28 -2.67
N ASP A 50 -17.94 28.73 -3.17
CA ASP A 50 -16.77 27.88 -3.34
C ASP A 50 -16.02 27.72 -2.01
N ARG A 51 -15.78 26.47 -1.63
CA ARG A 51 -14.76 26.18 -0.61
C ARG A 51 -13.40 26.38 -1.25
N VAL A 52 -12.53 27.17 -0.62
CA VAL A 52 -11.18 27.45 -1.13
C VAL A 52 -10.13 26.94 -0.14
N ILE A 53 -9.18 26.18 -0.64
CA ILE A 53 -7.94 25.83 0.07
C ILE A 53 -6.82 26.64 -0.57
N ASP A 54 -6.22 27.53 0.20
CA ASP A 54 -5.02 28.25 -0.23
C ASP A 54 -3.79 27.35 -0.07
N ALA A 55 -3.29 26.86 -1.20
CA ALA A 55 -2.11 26.01 -1.25
C ALA A 55 -0.85 26.78 -1.67
N GLN A 56 -0.85 28.11 -1.58
CA GLN A 56 0.30 28.92 -2.01
C GLN A 56 1.59 28.44 -1.32
N GLY A 57 2.59 28.05 -2.14
CA GLY A 57 3.86 27.50 -1.68
C GLY A 57 3.83 26.05 -1.23
N ALA A 58 2.68 25.38 -1.30
CA ALA A 58 2.54 23.96 -0.99
C ALA A 58 2.53 23.10 -2.27
N TRP A 59 2.87 21.83 -2.12
CA TRP A 59 2.67 20.83 -3.18
C TRP A 59 1.24 20.31 -3.13
N VAL A 60 0.65 20.15 -4.32
CA VAL A 60 -0.65 19.52 -4.54
C VAL A 60 -0.39 18.20 -5.26
N LEU A 61 -0.49 17.09 -4.53
CA LEU A 61 -0.19 15.76 -5.02
C LEU A 61 -1.48 14.97 -5.20
N PRO A 62 -1.51 13.95 -6.09
CA PRO A 62 -2.56 12.93 -6.03
C PRO A 62 -2.56 12.28 -4.65
N GLY A 63 -3.73 11.85 -4.18
CA GLY A 63 -3.85 11.08 -2.96
C GLY A 63 -3.05 9.77 -3.03
N LEU A 64 -2.39 9.42 -1.94
CA LEU A 64 -1.54 8.24 -1.89
C LEU A 64 -2.39 6.96 -1.92
N ILE A 65 -1.91 5.95 -2.64
CA ILE A 65 -2.50 4.62 -2.75
C ILE A 65 -1.50 3.62 -2.19
N ASP A 66 -1.88 2.98 -1.09
CA ASP A 66 -1.06 2.01 -0.40
C ASP A 66 -1.63 0.61 -0.58
N ILE A 67 -0.88 -0.25 -1.26
CA ILE A 67 -1.33 -1.60 -1.62
C ILE A 67 -0.83 -2.68 -0.67
N HIS A 68 0.11 -2.33 0.23
CA HIS A 68 0.68 -3.28 1.18
C HIS A 68 1.02 -2.59 2.51
N CYS A 69 0.15 -2.80 3.51
CA CYS A 69 0.38 -2.30 4.87
C CYS A 69 -0.31 -3.20 5.90
N ASP A 70 0.47 -3.75 6.84
CA ASP A 70 -0.03 -4.56 7.94
C ASP A 70 -0.15 -3.80 9.28
N ALA A 71 0.03 -2.47 9.26
CA ALA A 71 0.02 -1.66 10.47
C ALA A 71 -1.30 -1.75 11.26
N ILE A 72 -2.42 -2.12 10.63
CA ILE A 72 -3.70 -2.37 11.32
C ILE A 72 -3.57 -3.46 12.39
N GLU A 73 -2.70 -4.45 12.20
CA GLU A 73 -2.43 -5.49 13.20
C GLU A 73 -1.95 -4.88 14.51
N LYS A 74 -1.12 -3.83 14.45
CA LYS A 74 -0.61 -3.12 15.64
C LYS A 74 -1.62 -2.16 16.27
N GLU A 75 -2.59 -1.71 15.54
CA GLU A 75 -3.69 -0.93 16.11
C GLU A 75 -4.64 -1.83 16.90
N VAL A 76 -4.88 -3.04 16.43
CA VAL A 76 -5.73 -4.03 17.13
C VAL A 76 -4.97 -4.73 18.26
N GLU A 77 -3.70 -5.09 18.03
CA GLU A 77 -2.85 -5.74 19.02
C GLU A 77 -1.55 -4.94 19.25
N PRO A 78 -1.59 -3.82 19.97
CA PRO A 78 -0.41 -2.98 20.21
C PRO A 78 0.64 -3.67 21.09
N ARG A 79 0.25 -4.69 21.85
CA ARG A 79 1.11 -5.56 22.65
C ARG A 79 0.67 -7.01 22.50
N PRO A 80 1.57 -7.99 22.61
CA PRO A 80 1.22 -9.40 22.52
C PRO A 80 0.07 -9.76 23.47
N ASN A 81 -0.92 -10.49 22.97
CA ASN A 81 -2.11 -10.95 23.71
C ASN A 81 -2.97 -9.81 24.31
N THR A 82 -2.89 -8.59 23.76
CA THR A 82 -3.67 -7.44 24.23
C THR A 82 -4.48 -6.87 23.05
N LEU A 83 -5.67 -7.43 22.85
CA LEU A 83 -6.57 -7.02 21.77
C LEU A 83 -7.43 -5.83 22.19
N PHE A 84 -7.53 -4.83 21.32
CA PHE A 84 -8.52 -3.76 21.39
C PHE A 84 -9.73 -4.09 20.51
N PRO A 85 -10.90 -3.47 20.77
CA PRO A 85 -12.04 -3.58 19.88
C PRO A 85 -11.67 -3.22 18.45
N MET A 86 -11.95 -4.12 17.49
CA MET A 86 -11.51 -3.96 16.10
C MET A 86 -12.08 -2.71 15.43
N ASP A 87 -13.35 -2.40 15.67
CA ASP A 87 -14.03 -1.20 15.15
C ASP A 87 -13.36 0.09 15.64
N MET A 88 -13.03 0.15 16.93
CA MET A 88 -12.30 1.29 17.52
C MET A 88 -10.91 1.42 16.87
N ALA A 89 -10.16 0.33 16.79
CA ALA A 89 -8.82 0.32 16.19
C ALA A 89 -8.87 0.74 14.72
N PHE A 90 -9.82 0.21 13.95
CA PHE A 90 -10.02 0.55 12.55
C PHE A 90 -10.32 2.05 12.35
N LEU A 91 -11.29 2.60 13.09
CA LEU A 91 -11.68 4.01 12.97
C LEU A 91 -10.54 4.97 13.36
N GLN A 92 -9.74 4.62 14.37
CA GLN A 92 -8.57 5.41 14.74
C GLN A 92 -7.47 5.31 13.69
N PHE A 93 -7.27 4.13 13.12
CA PHE A 93 -6.30 3.93 12.05
C PHE A 93 -6.68 4.68 10.79
N GLU A 94 -7.93 4.64 10.37
CA GLU A 94 -8.44 5.42 9.23
C GLU A 94 -8.10 6.91 9.36
N ARG A 95 -8.30 7.49 10.55
CA ARG A 95 -7.94 8.90 10.81
C ARG A 95 -6.44 9.16 10.66
N LYS A 96 -5.60 8.24 11.13
CA LYS A 96 -4.14 8.33 10.94
C LYS A 96 -3.78 8.26 9.46
N LEU A 97 -4.39 7.35 8.71
CA LEU A 97 -4.15 7.20 7.26
C LEU A 97 -4.51 8.47 6.50
N ALA A 98 -5.69 9.05 6.77
CA ALA A 98 -6.09 10.33 6.18
C ALA A 98 -5.09 11.45 6.54
N GLY A 99 -4.59 11.49 7.78
CA GLY A 99 -3.55 12.44 8.22
C GLY A 99 -2.19 12.23 7.54
N HIS A 100 -1.93 11.06 6.99
CA HIS A 100 -0.73 10.76 6.21
C HIS A 100 -0.94 10.91 4.69
N GLY A 101 -2.12 11.36 4.26
CA GLY A 101 -2.42 11.59 2.84
C GLY A 101 -2.77 10.32 2.06
N ILE A 102 -2.99 9.21 2.75
CA ILE A 102 -3.42 7.97 2.12
C ILE A 102 -4.92 8.07 1.86
N THR A 103 -5.31 8.01 0.59
CA THR A 103 -6.70 8.09 0.13
C THR A 103 -7.28 6.74 -0.27
N THR A 104 -6.40 5.77 -0.49
CA THR A 104 -6.76 4.36 -0.72
C THR A 104 -5.78 3.48 0.01
N MET A 105 -6.29 2.58 0.87
CA MET A 105 -5.52 1.61 1.63
C MET A 105 -6.03 0.20 1.35
N LEU A 106 -5.13 -0.70 0.95
CA LEU A 106 -5.39 -2.13 0.99
C LEU A 106 -4.75 -2.71 2.25
N HIS A 107 -5.59 -3.06 3.23
CA HIS A 107 -5.12 -3.62 4.49
C HIS A 107 -4.55 -5.02 4.27
N SER A 108 -3.27 -5.20 4.55
CA SER A 108 -2.59 -6.49 4.43
C SER A 108 -2.94 -7.36 5.63
N LEU A 109 -3.74 -8.38 5.37
CA LEU A 109 -4.19 -9.35 6.36
C LEU A 109 -3.56 -10.70 6.07
N SER A 110 -2.76 -11.19 7.01
CA SER A 110 -2.02 -12.44 6.83
C SER A 110 -2.86 -13.62 7.26
N LEU A 111 -3.24 -14.47 6.31
CA LEU A 111 -3.87 -15.75 6.55
C LEU A 111 -2.79 -16.82 6.62
N GLY A 112 -2.37 -17.14 7.83
CA GLY A 112 -1.25 -18.03 8.09
C GLY A 112 -1.38 -18.82 9.37
N VAL A 113 -0.35 -19.60 9.68
CA VAL A 113 -0.24 -20.33 10.94
C VAL A 113 0.35 -19.41 11.98
N GLY A 114 -0.45 -18.92 12.89
CA GLY A 114 0.01 -18.04 13.94
C GLY A 114 -1.06 -17.78 14.99
N LEU A 115 -0.61 -17.33 16.14
CA LEU A 115 -1.46 -16.75 17.16
C LEU A 115 -1.75 -15.28 16.77
N SER A 116 -2.82 -14.70 17.35
CA SER A 116 -3.17 -13.31 17.12
C SER A 116 -3.93 -13.07 15.80
N LEU A 117 -3.86 -11.87 15.24
CA LEU A 117 -4.60 -11.43 14.04
C LEU A 117 -4.34 -12.25 12.76
N ARG A 118 -3.40 -13.18 12.79
CA ARG A 118 -3.11 -14.11 11.69
C ARG A 118 -3.97 -15.38 11.74
N GLY A 119 -4.77 -15.56 12.79
CA GLY A 119 -5.73 -16.65 12.91
C GLY A 119 -6.95 -16.45 11.99
N GLU A 120 -7.48 -17.55 11.44
CA GLU A 120 -8.57 -17.53 10.45
C GLU A 120 -9.78 -16.70 10.89
N HIS A 121 -10.21 -16.82 12.17
CA HIS A 121 -11.38 -16.12 12.70
C HIS A 121 -11.19 -14.61 12.79
N LEU A 122 -10.00 -14.14 13.22
CA LEU A 122 -9.72 -12.70 13.34
C LEU A 122 -9.51 -12.05 11.97
N VAL A 123 -8.90 -12.77 11.02
CA VAL A 123 -8.81 -12.31 9.62
C VAL A 123 -10.20 -12.17 9.01
N ALA A 124 -11.07 -13.14 9.20
CA ALA A 124 -12.44 -13.09 8.68
C ALA A 124 -13.23 -11.92 9.31
N GLU A 125 -13.15 -11.76 10.64
CA GLU A 125 -13.82 -10.66 11.36
C GLU A 125 -13.34 -9.28 10.89
N MET A 126 -12.03 -9.11 10.65
CA MET A 126 -11.48 -7.87 10.12
C MET A 126 -11.95 -7.61 8.68
N ILE A 127 -12.03 -8.64 7.84
CA ILE A 127 -12.52 -8.51 6.45
C ILE A 127 -14.00 -8.09 6.45
N ASP A 128 -14.81 -8.70 7.29
CA ASP A 128 -16.22 -8.35 7.46
C ASP A 128 -16.39 -6.90 7.94
N LEU A 129 -15.56 -6.45 8.89
CA LEU A 129 -15.53 -5.07 9.35
C LEU A 129 -15.17 -4.11 8.20
N ILE A 130 -14.12 -4.41 7.42
CA ILE A 130 -13.73 -3.59 6.25
C ILE A 130 -14.89 -3.51 5.25
N ALA A 131 -15.57 -4.62 4.97
CA ALA A 131 -16.71 -4.67 4.06
C ALA A 131 -17.87 -3.79 4.57
N SER A 132 -18.21 -3.86 5.87
CA SER A 132 -19.21 -3.01 6.51
C SER A 132 -18.83 -1.52 6.41
N MET A 133 -17.60 -1.16 6.75
CA MET A 133 -17.13 0.22 6.70
C MET A 133 -17.14 0.80 5.29
N ARG A 134 -16.87 -0.02 4.27
CA ARG A 134 -17.03 0.41 2.87
C ARG A 134 -18.47 0.76 2.51
N ALA A 135 -19.44 0.02 3.06
CA ALA A 135 -20.86 0.19 2.75
C ALA A 135 -21.49 1.36 3.52
N GLU A 136 -21.08 1.55 4.76
CA GLU A 136 -21.71 2.53 5.67
C GLU A 136 -21.07 3.90 5.53
N ARG A 137 -19.74 3.94 5.50
CA ARG A 137 -18.98 5.17 5.55
C ARG A 137 -17.48 4.88 5.39
N GLY A 138 -16.74 5.81 4.79
CA GLY A 138 -15.28 5.79 4.78
C GLY A 138 -14.77 7.22 4.63
N MET A 139 -13.75 7.60 5.41
CA MET A 139 -12.97 8.81 5.12
C MET A 139 -12.09 8.58 3.90
N ILE A 140 -11.56 7.36 3.76
CA ILE A 140 -10.73 6.94 2.64
C ILE A 140 -11.33 5.67 2.00
N ARG A 141 -10.77 5.23 0.88
CA ARG A 141 -11.14 3.93 0.29
C ARG A 141 -10.36 2.82 0.93
N HIS A 142 -11.07 1.85 1.48
CA HIS A 142 -10.50 0.64 2.05
C HIS A 142 -10.58 -0.53 1.08
N GLY A 143 -9.54 -1.35 1.05
CA GLY A 143 -9.48 -2.61 0.35
C GLY A 143 -8.88 -3.69 1.24
N VAL A 144 -8.98 -4.93 0.79
CA VAL A 144 -8.36 -6.09 1.44
C VAL A 144 -7.25 -6.63 0.55
N HIS A 145 -6.05 -6.64 1.08
CA HIS A 145 -4.92 -7.38 0.58
C HIS A 145 -4.80 -8.68 1.39
N LEU A 146 -5.23 -9.79 0.83
CA LEU A 146 -5.06 -11.09 1.46
C LEU A 146 -3.65 -11.62 1.22
N ARG A 147 -2.89 -11.80 2.30
CA ARG A 147 -1.57 -12.43 2.28
C ARG A 147 -1.73 -13.88 2.71
N TYR A 148 -1.76 -14.78 1.74
CA TYR A 148 -1.99 -16.20 1.99
C TYR A 148 -0.67 -16.96 2.12
N GLU A 149 -0.44 -17.56 3.30
CA GLU A 149 0.70 -18.45 3.54
C GLU A 149 0.41 -19.82 2.91
N VAL A 150 1.19 -20.22 1.90
CA VAL A 150 0.93 -21.44 1.12
C VAL A 150 0.95 -22.72 1.96
N SER A 151 1.72 -22.73 3.06
CA SER A 151 1.79 -23.86 4.00
C SER A 151 0.61 -23.93 4.98
N HIS A 152 -0.30 -22.93 4.98
CA HIS A 152 -1.51 -22.92 5.81
C HIS A 152 -2.65 -23.69 5.15
N LEU A 153 -2.54 -25.03 5.17
CA LEU A 153 -3.43 -25.93 4.42
C LEU A 153 -4.90 -25.81 4.80
N THR A 154 -5.21 -25.54 6.09
CA THR A 154 -6.60 -25.40 6.57
C THR A 154 -7.25 -24.09 6.12
N GLY A 155 -6.47 -23.04 5.92
CA GLY A 155 -6.96 -21.73 5.48
C GLY A 155 -7.37 -21.66 4.01
N PHE A 156 -7.07 -22.69 3.21
CA PHE A 156 -7.36 -22.69 1.77
C PHE A 156 -8.86 -22.45 1.47
N GLY A 157 -9.75 -23.16 2.16
CA GLY A 157 -11.19 -23.03 1.96
C GLY A 157 -11.73 -21.65 2.37
N LEU A 158 -11.09 -20.97 3.33
CA LEU A 158 -11.41 -19.59 3.67
C LEU A 158 -10.96 -18.63 2.55
N ALA A 159 -9.71 -18.77 2.07
CA ALA A 159 -9.20 -17.95 0.98
C ALA A 159 -10.08 -18.07 -0.29
N GLU A 160 -10.47 -19.29 -0.65
CA GLU A 160 -11.37 -19.58 -1.79
C GLU A 160 -12.72 -18.85 -1.62
N ARG A 161 -13.36 -18.97 -0.44
CA ARG A 161 -14.62 -18.27 -0.17
C ARG A 161 -14.47 -16.73 -0.24
N LEU A 162 -13.45 -16.17 0.41
CA LEU A 162 -13.22 -14.72 0.42
C LEU A 162 -13.03 -14.15 -0.99
N ILE A 163 -12.35 -14.89 -1.87
CA ILE A 163 -12.20 -14.55 -3.29
C ILE A 163 -13.54 -14.65 -4.02
N SER A 164 -14.26 -15.76 -3.82
CA SER A 164 -15.55 -16.00 -4.50
C SER A 164 -16.63 -15.00 -4.07
N ASP A 165 -16.60 -14.54 -2.82
CA ASP A 165 -17.53 -13.56 -2.28
C ASP A 165 -17.17 -12.10 -2.66
N GLY A 166 -16.04 -11.90 -3.36
CA GLY A 166 -15.59 -10.57 -3.80
C GLY A 166 -15.11 -9.67 -2.67
N LEU A 167 -14.63 -10.25 -1.58
CA LEU A 167 -14.17 -9.53 -0.39
C LEU A 167 -12.68 -9.14 -0.47
N ILE A 168 -11.95 -9.67 -1.46
CA ILE A 168 -10.51 -9.45 -1.65
C ILE A 168 -10.28 -8.54 -2.86
N ASP A 169 -9.40 -7.56 -2.71
CA ASP A 169 -8.99 -6.63 -3.77
C ASP A 169 -7.59 -6.95 -4.33
N TYR A 170 -6.77 -7.68 -3.57
CA TYR A 170 -5.40 -8.00 -3.90
C TYR A 170 -4.97 -9.28 -3.16
N LEU A 171 -4.21 -10.16 -3.80
CA LEU A 171 -3.78 -11.45 -3.26
C LEU A 171 -2.27 -11.61 -3.38
N SER A 172 -1.57 -11.84 -2.27
CA SER A 172 -0.17 -12.31 -2.28
C SER A 172 -0.08 -13.75 -1.82
N LEU A 173 0.78 -14.53 -2.48
CA LEU A 173 1.20 -15.83 -2.01
C LEU A 173 2.53 -15.69 -1.26
N MET A 174 2.56 -16.14 0.01
CA MET A 174 3.75 -16.16 0.85
C MET A 174 4.23 -17.59 1.06
N ASP A 175 5.54 -17.81 1.01
CA ASP A 175 6.18 -19.07 1.41
C ASP A 175 7.28 -18.76 2.44
N HIS A 176 6.88 -18.70 3.70
CA HIS A 176 7.78 -18.45 4.84
C HIS A 176 8.31 -19.73 5.47
N ALA A 177 8.30 -20.84 4.75
CA ALA A 177 8.93 -22.08 5.20
C ALA A 177 10.46 -21.92 5.29
N PRO A 178 11.12 -22.68 6.16
CA PRO A 178 12.59 -22.70 6.22
C PRO A 178 13.20 -22.95 4.83
N GLY A 179 14.22 -22.16 4.48
CA GLY A 179 14.87 -22.25 3.17
C GLY A 179 14.12 -21.56 2.01
N GLN A 180 13.06 -20.82 2.27
CA GLN A 180 12.30 -20.08 1.26
C GLN A 180 12.25 -18.57 1.58
N GLY A 181 12.09 -17.73 0.56
CA GLY A 181 11.89 -16.29 0.69
C GLY A 181 12.90 -15.64 1.64
N GLN A 182 12.45 -14.81 2.57
CA GLN A 182 13.32 -14.14 3.56
C GLN A 182 14.13 -15.12 4.43
N TYR A 183 13.73 -16.39 4.51
CA TYR A 183 14.43 -17.45 5.26
C TYR A 183 15.26 -18.38 4.38
N HIS A 184 15.58 -17.99 3.14
CA HIS A 184 16.37 -18.79 2.20
C HIS A 184 17.80 -19.11 2.70
N ARG A 185 18.36 -18.26 3.57
CA ARG A 185 19.72 -18.46 4.12
C ARG A 185 19.68 -19.53 5.23
N PRO A 186 20.65 -20.46 5.25
CA PRO A 186 20.72 -21.48 6.32
C PRO A 186 20.70 -20.87 7.71
N GLY A 187 19.80 -21.39 8.57
CA GLY A 187 19.64 -20.94 9.94
C GLY A 187 18.94 -19.57 10.13
N ALA A 188 18.49 -18.90 9.05
CA ALA A 188 17.79 -17.63 9.17
C ALA A 188 16.46 -17.78 9.92
N PHE A 189 15.67 -18.79 9.58
CA PHE A 189 14.42 -19.10 10.23
C PHE A 189 14.61 -19.44 11.71
N GLN A 190 15.60 -20.30 12.01
CA GLN A 190 15.91 -20.71 13.39
C GLN A 190 16.26 -19.49 14.25
N ARG A 191 17.12 -18.59 13.75
CA ARG A 191 17.48 -17.35 14.46
C ARG A 191 16.28 -16.45 14.71
N TYR A 192 15.39 -16.35 13.71
CA TYR A 192 14.15 -15.56 13.83
C TYR A 192 13.24 -16.11 14.94
N VAL A 193 12.97 -17.42 14.92
CA VAL A 193 12.08 -18.07 15.90
C VAL A 193 12.67 -17.96 17.32
N MET A 194 13.95 -18.26 17.49
CA MET A 194 14.62 -18.13 18.79
C MET A 194 14.54 -16.71 19.34
N LYS A 195 14.79 -15.71 18.49
CA LYS A 195 14.77 -14.30 18.89
C LYS A 195 13.38 -13.79 19.27
N ASN A 196 12.34 -14.20 18.53
CA ASN A 196 11.01 -13.64 18.68
C ASN A 196 10.08 -14.44 19.59
N GLN A 197 10.32 -15.77 19.73
CA GLN A 197 9.49 -16.65 20.56
C GLN A 197 10.20 -17.09 21.85
N GLY A 198 11.51 -16.85 21.96
CA GLY A 198 12.28 -17.19 23.15
C GLY A 198 12.42 -18.71 23.39
N VAL A 199 12.27 -19.53 22.33
CA VAL A 199 12.29 -20.99 22.38
C VAL A 199 13.70 -21.54 22.23
N GLY A 200 13.94 -22.75 22.75
CA GLY A 200 15.21 -23.45 22.67
C GLY A 200 15.47 -24.15 21.33
N LEU A 201 16.71 -24.65 21.12
CA LEU A 201 17.09 -25.29 19.85
C LEU A 201 16.25 -26.53 19.51
N ASP A 202 15.89 -27.35 20.51
CA ASP A 202 15.09 -28.55 20.27
C ASP A 202 13.66 -28.21 19.83
N GLU A 203 13.07 -27.18 20.43
CA GLU A 203 11.73 -26.68 20.03
C GLU A 203 11.77 -26.07 18.64
N VAL A 204 12.82 -25.33 18.29
CA VAL A 204 13.01 -24.79 16.95
C VAL A 204 13.13 -25.89 15.91
N ALA A 205 13.83 -26.99 16.21
CA ALA A 205 13.96 -28.12 15.30
C ALA A 205 12.59 -28.77 15.00
N ALA A 206 11.75 -28.94 16.01
CA ALA A 206 10.39 -29.44 15.84
C ALA A 206 9.50 -28.52 15.01
N ILE A 207 9.61 -27.19 15.22
CA ILE A 207 8.88 -26.19 14.41
C ILE A 207 9.32 -26.25 12.94
N VAL A 208 10.62 -26.37 12.68
CA VAL A 208 11.16 -26.49 11.32
C VAL A 208 10.62 -27.74 10.63
N GLU A 209 10.70 -28.91 11.29
CA GLU A 209 10.21 -30.19 10.75
C GLU A 209 8.71 -30.12 10.46
N GLU A 210 7.93 -29.51 11.34
CA GLU A 210 6.50 -29.32 11.13
C GLU A 210 6.19 -28.45 9.91
N LEU A 211 6.87 -27.32 9.76
CA LEU A 211 6.65 -26.39 8.63
C LEU A 211 7.11 -27.01 7.31
N GLU A 212 8.25 -27.69 7.26
CA GLU A 212 8.70 -28.43 6.07
C GLU A 212 7.71 -29.54 5.72
N GLY A 213 7.21 -30.26 6.72
CA GLY A 213 6.17 -31.28 6.55
C GLY A 213 4.84 -30.72 6.04
N ARG A 214 4.44 -29.51 6.46
CA ARG A 214 3.26 -28.81 5.90
C ARG A 214 3.51 -28.39 4.46
N ARG A 215 4.64 -27.78 4.17
CA ARG A 215 5.01 -27.32 2.83
C ARG A 215 5.06 -28.47 1.81
N SER A 216 5.55 -29.66 2.22
CA SER A 216 5.58 -30.83 1.34
C SER A 216 4.20 -31.34 0.94
N ARG A 217 3.14 -30.98 1.68
CA ARG A 217 1.75 -31.34 1.43
C ARG A 217 0.95 -30.27 0.68
N VAL A 218 1.60 -29.15 0.30
CA VAL A 218 0.94 -28.09 -0.46
C VAL A 218 0.47 -28.62 -1.82
N ASP A 219 -0.80 -28.43 -2.12
CA ASP A 219 -1.38 -28.73 -3.44
C ASP A 219 -1.19 -27.52 -4.36
N TRP A 220 -0.07 -27.51 -5.05
CA TRP A 220 0.31 -26.43 -5.97
C TRP A 220 -0.69 -26.25 -7.12
N ALA A 221 -1.36 -27.33 -7.55
CA ALA A 221 -2.38 -27.24 -8.60
C ALA A 221 -3.62 -26.49 -8.11
N LYS A 222 -4.06 -26.73 -6.86
CA LYS A 222 -5.14 -25.96 -6.23
C LYS A 222 -4.79 -24.50 -6.05
N LEU A 223 -3.55 -24.19 -5.62
CA LEU A 223 -3.10 -22.79 -5.50
C LEU A 223 -3.11 -22.08 -6.86
N LYS A 224 -2.68 -22.77 -7.91
CA LYS A 224 -2.75 -22.24 -9.28
C LYS A 224 -4.19 -21.97 -9.73
N ALA A 225 -5.12 -22.85 -9.38
CA ALA A 225 -6.54 -22.63 -9.64
C ALA A 225 -7.10 -21.45 -8.85
N LEU A 226 -6.72 -21.30 -7.57
CA LEU A 226 -7.12 -20.17 -6.72
C LEU A 226 -6.66 -18.82 -7.29
N THR A 227 -5.40 -18.73 -7.73
CA THR A 227 -4.87 -17.48 -8.34
C THR A 227 -5.51 -17.22 -9.71
N ALA A 228 -5.82 -18.24 -10.48
CA ALA A 228 -6.56 -18.11 -11.74
C ALA A 228 -7.98 -17.57 -11.51
N GLU A 229 -8.68 -18.06 -10.47
CA GLU A 229 -9.99 -17.55 -10.06
C GLU A 229 -9.89 -16.08 -9.60
N ALA A 230 -8.92 -15.73 -8.76
CA ALA A 230 -8.70 -14.35 -8.34
C ALA A 230 -8.51 -13.42 -9.55
N ARG A 231 -7.67 -13.81 -10.49
CA ARG A 231 -7.42 -13.03 -11.72
C ARG A 231 -8.64 -12.90 -12.61
N SER A 232 -9.45 -13.95 -12.72
CA SER A 232 -10.68 -13.91 -13.51
C SER A 232 -11.69 -12.88 -12.98
N ARG A 233 -11.58 -12.54 -11.69
CA ARG A 233 -12.38 -11.52 -11.01
C ARG A 233 -11.71 -10.14 -10.99
N GLY A 234 -10.57 -9.98 -11.67
CA GLY A 234 -9.83 -8.72 -11.71
C GLY A 234 -9.02 -8.44 -10.45
N ILE A 235 -8.80 -9.44 -9.58
CA ILE A 235 -7.94 -9.34 -8.41
C ILE A 235 -6.50 -9.52 -8.86
N ALA A 236 -5.65 -8.54 -8.61
CA ALA A 236 -4.22 -8.64 -8.89
C ALA A 236 -3.57 -9.69 -7.97
N VAL A 237 -2.60 -10.42 -8.51
CA VAL A 237 -1.84 -11.44 -7.75
C VAL A 237 -0.39 -11.01 -7.66
N ALA A 238 0.21 -11.16 -6.48
CA ALA A 238 1.61 -10.90 -6.23
C ALA A 238 2.36 -12.11 -5.69
N SER A 239 3.66 -12.09 -5.89
CA SER A 239 4.62 -12.84 -5.10
C SER A 239 5.13 -12.01 -3.92
N HIS A 240 5.74 -12.68 -2.94
CA HIS A 240 6.28 -12.02 -1.75
C HIS A 240 7.66 -12.60 -1.43
N ASP A 241 8.64 -11.72 -1.21
CA ASP A 241 10.02 -12.09 -0.85
C ASP A 241 10.71 -13.03 -1.85
N ASP A 242 10.53 -12.81 -3.15
CA ASP A 242 11.23 -13.59 -4.17
C ASP A 242 12.76 -13.50 -3.96
N ASP A 243 13.41 -14.65 -3.76
CA ASP A 243 14.83 -14.76 -3.45
C ASP A 243 15.72 -14.98 -4.69
N SER A 244 15.12 -15.37 -5.82
CA SER A 244 15.83 -15.80 -7.01
C SER A 244 15.00 -15.67 -8.29
N ALA A 245 15.65 -15.72 -9.44
CA ALA A 245 14.98 -15.79 -10.74
C ALA A 245 14.02 -17.00 -10.84
N SER A 246 14.37 -18.13 -10.23
CA SER A 246 13.50 -19.31 -10.21
C SER A 246 12.25 -19.11 -9.32
N ALA A 247 12.33 -18.32 -8.25
CA ALA A 247 11.17 -17.91 -7.47
C ALA A 247 10.24 -17.03 -8.30
N VAL A 248 10.78 -16.04 -9.01
CA VAL A 248 10.02 -15.18 -9.93
C VAL A 248 9.31 -16.01 -11.01
N GLU A 249 9.99 -16.98 -11.63
CA GLU A 249 9.35 -17.84 -12.66
C GLU A 249 8.18 -18.65 -12.08
N ARG A 250 8.33 -19.20 -10.87
CA ARG A 250 7.22 -19.88 -10.18
C ARG A 250 6.05 -18.93 -9.93
N SER A 251 6.35 -17.71 -9.51
CA SER A 251 5.33 -16.68 -9.25
C SER A 251 4.58 -16.28 -10.53
N LEU A 252 5.30 -16.16 -11.64
CA LEU A 252 4.72 -15.94 -12.96
C LEU A 252 3.81 -17.11 -13.40
N ASP A 253 4.17 -18.35 -13.08
CA ASP A 253 3.32 -19.52 -13.38
C ASP A 253 2.00 -19.51 -12.58
N PHE A 254 1.97 -18.88 -11.40
CA PHE A 254 0.75 -18.55 -10.66
C PHE A 254 0.03 -17.31 -11.20
N GLY A 255 0.59 -16.63 -12.19
CA GLY A 255 0.03 -15.42 -12.79
C GLY A 255 0.23 -14.16 -11.95
N ALA A 256 1.25 -14.13 -11.11
CA ALA A 256 1.63 -12.92 -10.39
C ALA A 256 2.06 -11.83 -11.38
N SER A 257 1.53 -10.62 -11.17
CA SER A 257 1.86 -9.43 -11.95
C SER A 257 2.69 -8.42 -11.15
N ILE A 258 2.89 -8.67 -9.85
CA ILE A 258 3.64 -7.82 -8.94
C ILE A 258 4.60 -8.72 -8.15
N SER A 259 5.86 -8.27 -8.01
CA SER A 259 6.85 -8.86 -7.10
C SER A 259 7.02 -7.93 -5.90
N GLU A 260 6.55 -8.36 -4.72
CA GLU A 260 6.69 -7.62 -3.47
C GLU A 260 7.98 -8.02 -2.77
N PHE A 261 8.80 -7.02 -2.47
CA PHE A 261 10.02 -7.15 -1.68
C PHE A 261 11.03 -8.18 -2.20
N PRO A 262 11.38 -8.18 -3.51
CA PRO A 262 12.45 -9.06 -4.00
C PRO A 262 13.72 -8.83 -3.17
N LEU A 263 14.40 -9.93 -2.79
CA LEU A 263 15.45 -9.88 -1.78
C LEU A 263 16.80 -9.36 -2.29
N SER A 264 16.97 -9.28 -3.59
CA SER A 264 18.22 -8.80 -4.22
C SER A 264 17.95 -7.92 -5.43
N LEU A 265 18.92 -7.08 -5.78
CA LEU A 265 18.84 -6.26 -6.98
C LEU A 265 18.67 -7.12 -8.24
N GLY A 266 19.41 -8.24 -8.34
CA GLY A 266 19.28 -9.17 -9.46
C GLY A 266 17.89 -9.78 -9.58
N THR A 267 17.24 -10.10 -8.46
CA THR A 267 15.86 -10.60 -8.45
C THR A 267 14.88 -9.51 -8.88
N ALA A 268 15.05 -8.27 -8.40
CA ALA A 268 14.24 -7.14 -8.81
C ALA A 268 14.37 -6.85 -10.31
N GLN A 269 15.59 -6.82 -10.83
CA GLN A 269 15.89 -6.68 -12.26
C GLN A 269 15.21 -7.77 -13.09
N TYR A 270 15.26 -9.01 -12.61
CA TYR A 270 14.65 -10.15 -13.29
C TYR A 270 13.13 -10.03 -13.34
N ALA A 271 12.48 -9.75 -12.20
CA ALA A 271 11.03 -9.57 -12.11
C ALA A 271 10.56 -8.41 -12.99
N TYR A 272 11.23 -7.25 -12.92
CA TYR A 272 10.93 -6.09 -13.75
C TYR A 272 11.11 -6.37 -15.24
N GLY A 273 12.20 -7.08 -15.61
CA GLY A 273 12.47 -7.51 -16.99
C GLY A 273 11.42 -8.49 -17.55
N LYS A 274 10.70 -9.19 -16.69
CA LYS A 274 9.55 -10.05 -17.05
C LYS A 274 8.22 -9.27 -17.12
N GLY A 275 8.24 -7.96 -16.90
CA GLY A 275 7.04 -7.10 -16.95
C GLY A 275 6.22 -7.09 -15.67
N MET A 276 6.75 -7.60 -14.56
CA MET A 276 6.11 -7.45 -13.25
C MET A 276 6.32 -6.03 -12.70
N GLY A 277 5.32 -5.47 -12.02
CA GLY A 277 5.55 -4.34 -11.13
C GLY A 277 6.42 -4.76 -9.95
N VAL A 278 7.39 -3.95 -9.54
CA VAL A 278 8.23 -4.24 -8.38
C VAL A 278 7.87 -3.29 -7.25
N CYS A 279 7.33 -3.86 -6.16
CA CYS A 279 6.87 -3.12 -4.99
C CYS A 279 7.91 -3.18 -3.87
N LEU A 280 8.29 -2.00 -3.35
CA LEU A 280 9.27 -1.86 -2.27
C LEU A 280 8.72 -1.06 -1.11
N GLY A 281 9.19 -1.37 0.10
CA GLY A 281 8.75 -0.72 1.34
C GLY A 281 9.36 0.67 1.54
N ALA A 282 8.53 1.67 1.74
CA ALA A 282 8.92 3.03 2.11
C ALA A 282 9.81 3.11 3.36
N PRO A 283 9.62 2.27 4.42
CA PRO A 283 10.53 2.25 5.56
C PRO A 283 11.98 1.96 5.20
N ASN A 284 12.23 1.12 4.19
CA ASN A 284 13.59 0.82 3.70
C ASN A 284 14.27 2.09 3.15
N ILE A 285 13.52 2.94 2.43
CA ILE A 285 14.02 4.21 1.90
C ILE A 285 14.31 5.20 3.02
N VAL A 286 13.35 5.40 3.93
CA VAL A 286 13.46 6.38 5.02
C VAL A 286 14.60 6.03 5.98
N ARG A 287 14.79 4.74 6.29
CA ARG A 287 15.85 4.23 7.16
C ARG A 287 17.21 4.13 6.48
N GLY A 288 17.26 4.19 5.15
CA GLY A 288 18.48 4.08 4.36
C GLY A 288 18.94 2.65 4.06
N GLY A 289 18.08 1.65 4.27
CA GLY A 289 18.34 0.25 3.94
C GLY A 289 17.42 -0.74 4.63
N SER A 290 17.55 -2.02 4.24
CA SER A 290 16.83 -3.13 4.86
C SER A 290 17.35 -3.42 6.27
N HIS A 291 16.47 -3.84 7.17
CA HIS A 291 16.84 -4.27 8.53
C HIS A 291 17.54 -5.64 8.56
N ASP A 292 17.38 -6.47 7.52
CA ASP A 292 17.97 -7.81 7.42
C ASP A 292 19.13 -7.88 6.40
N GLY A 293 19.61 -6.72 5.91
CA GLY A 293 20.70 -6.66 4.93
C GLY A 293 20.29 -7.18 3.55
N ASN A 294 19.00 -7.20 3.24
CA ASN A 294 18.46 -7.49 1.91
C ASN A 294 18.56 -6.25 0.99
N LEU A 295 17.83 -6.25 -0.13
CA LEU A 295 17.83 -5.18 -1.12
C LEU A 295 17.65 -3.79 -0.48
N LYS A 296 18.52 -2.85 -0.85
CA LYS A 296 18.33 -1.44 -0.56
C LYS A 296 17.40 -0.84 -1.62
N ALA A 297 16.22 -0.38 -1.18
CA ALA A 297 15.16 0.04 -2.09
C ALA A 297 15.57 1.20 -3.00
N VAL A 298 16.34 2.17 -2.48
CA VAL A 298 16.82 3.32 -3.26
C VAL A 298 17.64 2.87 -4.46
N ASP A 299 18.50 1.85 -4.32
CA ASP A 299 19.36 1.38 -5.39
C ASP A 299 18.54 0.80 -6.55
N ALA A 300 17.54 -0.05 -6.25
CA ALA A 300 16.65 -0.61 -7.27
C ALA A 300 15.80 0.45 -7.99
N ILE A 301 15.34 1.46 -7.24
CA ILE A 301 14.53 2.55 -7.79
C ILE A 301 15.36 3.43 -8.72
N LEU A 302 16.58 3.82 -8.31
CA LEU A 302 17.45 4.65 -9.13
C LEU A 302 17.97 3.91 -10.37
N GLU A 303 18.10 2.57 -10.32
CA GLU A 303 18.35 1.74 -11.49
C GLU A 303 17.13 1.56 -12.39
N GLY A 304 15.94 2.02 -11.96
CA GLY A 304 14.69 1.95 -12.75
C GLY A 304 14.08 0.57 -12.82
N VAL A 305 14.34 -0.30 -11.83
CA VAL A 305 13.83 -1.68 -11.76
C VAL A 305 12.85 -1.91 -10.61
N ALA A 306 12.34 -0.81 -10.03
CA ALA A 306 11.23 -0.81 -9.09
C ALA A 306 10.38 0.43 -9.32
N ASP A 307 9.06 0.28 -9.28
CA ASP A 307 8.12 1.30 -9.72
C ASP A 307 6.92 1.49 -8.78
N ILE A 308 6.78 0.68 -7.73
CA ILE A 308 5.71 0.77 -6.74
C ILE A 308 6.31 0.93 -5.34
N LEU A 309 5.70 1.80 -4.54
CA LEU A 309 5.98 1.95 -3.12
C LEU A 309 4.76 1.57 -2.30
N CYS A 310 5.02 0.94 -1.16
CA CYS A 310 4.03 0.66 -0.12
C CYS A 310 4.57 1.08 1.25
N SER A 311 3.70 1.23 2.22
CA SER A 311 4.13 1.64 3.57
C SER A 311 4.56 0.47 4.45
N ASP A 312 4.28 -0.76 4.05
CA ASP A 312 4.64 -1.98 4.78
C ASP A 312 4.00 -1.98 6.19
N TYR A 313 4.74 -1.62 7.22
CA TYR A 313 4.27 -1.51 8.61
C TYR A 313 4.20 -0.07 9.13
N HIS A 314 4.53 0.95 8.32
CA HIS A 314 4.68 2.33 8.79
C HIS A 314 4.09 3.35 7.80
N PRO A 315 2.78 3.63 7.85
CA PRO A 315 2.07 4.50 6.89
C PRO A 315 2.70 5.88 6.67
N ALA A 316 3.19 6.53 7.73
CA ALA A 316 3.82 7.84 7.62
C ALA A 316 5.05 7.85 6.71
N SER A 317 5.75 6.72 6.56
CA SER A 317 6.95 6.64 5.71
C SER A 317 6.66 6.81 4.23
N LEU A 318 5.42 6.54 3.78
CA LEU A 318 5.09 6.59 2.35
C LEU A 318 5.29 7.99 1.76
N LEU A 319 4.75 9.03 2.39
CA LEU A 319 4.97 10.41 1.96
C LEU A 319 6.44 10.83 2.11
N HIS A 320 7.09 10.46 3.22
CA HIS A 320 8.49 10.81 3.46
C HIS A 320 9.43 10.19 2.43
N SER A 321 9.16 8.95 2.00
CA SER A 321 9.99 8.26 0.99
C SER A 321 9.96 8.97 -0.36
N ILE A 322 8.85 9.58 -0.75
CA ILE A 322 8.72 10.35 -2.00
C ILE A 322 9.74 11.51 -2.01
N PHE A 323 9.74 12.33 -0.96
CA PHE A 323 10.65 13.48 -0.88
C PHE A 323 12.10 13.07 -0.60
N LYS A 324 12.30 11.92 0.05
CA LYS A 324 13.64 11.33 0.20
C LYS A 324 14.20 10.92 -1.15
N LEU A 325 13.41 10.25 -1.99
CA LEU A 325 13.80 9.87 -3.36
C LEU A 325 14.10 11.09 -4.23
N GLU A 326 13.31 12.16 -4.08
CA GLU A 326 13.62 13.44 -4.74
C GLU A 326 15.01 13.95 -4.35
N SER A 327 15.36 13.90 -3.07
CA SER A 327 16.68 14.32 -2.58
C SER A 327 17.82 13.41 -3.05
N GLU A 328 17.53 12.17 -3.42
CA GLU A 328 18.49 11.22 -4.00
C GLU A 328 18.57 11.32 -5.55
N GLY A 329 17.86 12.27 -6.16
CA GLY A 329 17.95 12.58 -7.59
C GLY A 329 16.82 12.04 -8.48
N LEU A 330 15.82 11.38 -7.93
CA LEU A 330 14.62 11.01 -8.69
C LEU A 330 13.71 12.24 -8.83
N SER A 331 13.23 12.54 -10.04
CA SER A 331 12.29 13.67 -10.19
C SER A 331 11.00 13.47 -9.37
N LEU A 332 10.51 14.54 -8.73
CA LEU A 332 9.38 14.48 -7.80
C LEU A 332 8.14 13.78 -8.42
N HIS A 333 7.80 14.08 -9.67
CA HIS A 333 6.64 13.47 -10.32
C HIS A 333 6.79 11.94 -10.48
N LYS A 334 8.01 11.45 -10.72
CA LYS A 334 8.28 10.00 -10.77
C LYS A 334 8.19 9.37 -9.38
N ALA A 335 8.74 10.03 -8.35
CA ALA A 335 8.64 9.55 -6.98
C ALA A 335 7.17 9.51 -6.50
N VAL A 336 6.37 10.53 -6.82
CA VAL A 336 4.93 10.57 -6.55
C VAL A 336 4.20 9.45 -7.30
N ALA A 337 4.53 9.20 -8.55
CA ALA A 337 3.89 8.15 -9.35
C ALA A 337 4.01 6.77 -8.71
N MET A 338 5.11 6.49 -8.00
CA MET A 338 5.35 5.20 -7.33
C MET A 338 4.38 4.90 -6.19
N ALA A 339 3.81 5.93 -5.56
CA ALA A 339 2.82 5.79 -4.48
C ALA A 339 1.41 6.23 -4.90
N THR A 340 1.17 6.44 -6.20
CA THR A 340 -0.11 6.96 -6.70
C THR A 340 -0.55 6.24 -7.97
N ILE A 341 -0.12 6.70 -9.16
CA ILE A 341 -0.61 6.14 -10.43
C ILE A 341 -0.08 4.73 -10.71
N ASN A 342 1.12 4.38 -10.26
CA ASN A 342 1.67 3.05 -10.52
C ASN A 342 0.93 1.95 -9.73
N PRO A 343 0.71 2.08 -8.39
CA PRO A 343 -0.16 1.15 -7.68
C PRO A 343 -1.60 1.16 -8.21
N ALA A 344 -2.14 2.30 -8.67
CA ALA A 344 -3.45 2.35 -9.32
C ALA A 344 -3.49 1.52 -10.61
N LYS A 345 -2.43 1.56 -11.43
CA LYS A 345 -2.29 0.72 -12.63
C LYS A 345 -2.21 -0.76 -12.28
N ALA A 346 -1.41 -1.10 -11.28
CA ALA A 346 -1.25 -2.49 -10.82
C ALA A 346 -2.58 -3.10 -10.33
N LEU A 347 -3.47 -2.27 -9.79
CA LEU A 347 -4.82 -2.67 -9.35
C LEU A 347 -5.91 -2.50 -10.44
N GLY A 348 -5.56 -2.06 -11.66
CA GLY A 348 -6.54 -1.80 -12.72
C GLY A 348 -7.48 -0.62 -12.44
N ARG A 349 -7.05 0.38 -11.65
CA ARG A 349 -7.88 1.52 -11.20
C ARG A 349 -7.38 2.88 -11.73
N ALA A 350 -6.37 2.89 -12.60
CA ALA A 350 -5.69 4.09 -13.06
C ALA A 350 -6.56 5.02 -13.92
N ASP A 351 -7.66 4.53 -14.46
CA ASP A 351 -8.66 5.32 -15.16
C ASP A 351 -9.44 6.28 -14.25
N LYS A 352 -9.51 5.96 -12.95
CA LYS A 352 -10.34 6.69 -11.97
C LYS A 352 -9.55 7.49 -10.96
N VAL A 353 -8.39 6.97 -10.52
CA VAL A 353 -7.60 7.51 -9.40
C VAL A 353 -6.10 7.49 -9.70
N GLY A 354 -5.30 8.06 -8.79
CA GLY A 354 -3.83 7.96 -8.78
C GLY A 354 -3.12 9.07 -9.55
N SER A 355 -3.82 10.01 -10.17
CA SER A 355 -3.19 11.18 -10.78
C SER A 355 -4.14 12.38 -10.79
N ILE A 356 -3.57 13.59 -10.83
CA ILE A 356 -4.32 14.83 -11.04
C ILE A 356 -4.47 15.03 -12.54
N GLU A 357 -5.63 14.61 -13.07
CA GLU A 357 -6.00 14.72 -14.48
C GLU A 357 -7.51 15.01 -14.59
N LEU A 358 -7.90 15.71 -15.65
CA LEU A 358 -9.31 16.04 -15.90
C LEU A 358 -10.17 14.78 -16.01
N GLY A 359 -11.33 14.81 -15.38
CA GLY A 359 -12.29 13.71 -15.39
C GLY A 359 -12.02 12.60 -14.37
N LYS A 360 -10.88 12.60 -13.68
CA LYS A 360 -10.59 11.66 -12.59
C LYS A 360 -11.22 12.11 -11.28
N ARG A 361 -11.37 11.16 -10.37
CA ARG A 361 -11.80 11.43 -8.99
C ARG A 361 -10.80 12.35 -8.30
N ALA A 362 -11.32 13.29 -7.55
CA ALA A 362 -10.52 14.25 -6.83
C ALA A 362 -10.02 13.69 -5.50
N ASP A 363 -9.05 12.81 -5.60
CA ASP A 363 -8.21 12.36 -4.50
C ASP A 363 -6.93 13.17 -4.53
N VAL A 364 -6.81 14.11 -3.62
CA VAL A 364 -5.75 15.12 -3.64
C VAL A 364 -5.26 15.36 -2.22
N ILE A 365 -3.97 15.58 -2.08
CA ILE A 365 -3.36 16.02 -0.83
C ILE A 365 -2.60 17.32 -1.02
N VAL A 366 -2.67 18.18 -0.02
CA VAL A 366 -1.85 19.40 0.07
C VAL A 366 -0.74 19.16 1.07
N VAL A 367 0.51 19.36 0.66
CA VAL A 367 1.70 19.02 1.44
C VAL A 367 2.59 20.25 1.61
N ARG A 368 3.01 20.52 2.84
CA ARG A 368 4.03 21.53 3.17
C ARG A 368 5.23 20.88 3.85
N LYS A 369 6.41 21.46 3.72
CA LYS A 369 7.58 21.05 4.50
C LYS A 369 7.70 21.92 5.76
N VAL A 370 7.89 21.26 6.90
CA VAL A 370 8.24 21.88 8.17
C VAL A 370 9.60 21.32 8.59
N ARG A 371 10.63 22.15 8.68
CA ARG A 371 12.02 21.70 8.91
C ARG A 371 12.44 20.57 7.95
N ASP A 372 12.12 20.73 6.66
CA ASP A 372 12.35 19.75 5.58
C ASP A 372 11.56 18.43 5.67
N ILE A 373 10.68 18.29 6.66
CA ILE A 373 9.81 17.12 6.81
C ILE A 373 8.49 17.40 6.08
N PRO A 374 8.09 16.58 5.10
CA PRO A 374 6.81 16.74 4.41
C PRO A 374 5.65 16.37 5.35
N LEU A 375 4.70 17.27 5.49
CA LEU A 375 3.49 17.09 6.28
C LEU A 375 2.25 17.36 5.44
N VAL A 376 1.24 16.52 5.62
CA VAL A 376 -0.06 16.71 4.98
C VAL A 376 -0.82 17.82 5.71
N VAL A 377 -1.19 18.85 4.98
CA VAL A 377 -2.04 19.95 5.47
C VAL A 377 -3.51 19.64 5.25
N SER A 378 -3.82 19.04 4.11
CA SER A 378 -5.20 18.65 3.77
C SER A 378 -5.22 17.39 2.94
N THR A 379 -6.22 16.53 3.21
CA THR A 379 -6.51 15.33 2.41
C THR A 379 -7.94 15.42 1.91
N ILE A 380 -8.09 15.27 0.62
CA ILE A 380 -9.35 15.31 -0.11
C ILE A 380 -9.58 13.94 -0.74
N VAL A 381 -10.75 13.36 -0.53
CA VAL A 381 -11.19 12.10 -1.11
C VAL A 381 -12.54 12.31 -1.79
N ASP A 382 -12.64 11.97 -3.07
CA ASP A 382 -13.84 12.24 -3.88
C ASP A 382 -14.35 13.70 -3.72
N GLY A 383 -13.41 14.67 -3.68
CA GLY A 383 -13.73 16.08 -3.51
C GLY A 383 -14.15 16.51 -2.12
N THR A 384 -14.19 15.58 -1.15
CA THR A 384 -14.51 15.87 0.25
C THR A 384 -13.24 16.02 1.07
N VAL A 385 -13.09 17.11 1.82
CA VAL A 385 -12.00 17.28 2.77
C VAL A 385 -12.23 16.36 3.95
N VAL A 386 -11.39 15.32 4.08
CA VAL A 386 -11.47 14.30 5.14
C VAL A 386 -10.46 14.55 6.26
N HIS A 387 -9.40 15.32 5.97
CA HIS A 387 -8.44 15.77 6.96
C HIS A 387 -7.98 17.19 6.62
N ALA A 388 -7.88 18.04 7.62
CA ALA A 388 -7.27 19.37 7.50
C ALA A 388 -6.62 19.77 8.83
N THR A 389 -5.45 20.39 8.75
CA THR A 389 -4.80 21.04 9.88
C THR A 389 -4.86 22.55 9.69
N GLN A 390 -5.07 23.29 10.79
CA GLN A 390 -4.89 24.74 10.76
C GLN A 390 -3.42 25.07 10.57
N ASP A 391 -3.14 26.14 9.84
CA ASP A 391 -1.84 26.53 9.34
C ASP A 391 -0.68 26.35 10.33
N PHE A 392 0.35 25.69 9.87
CA PHE A 392 1.70 25.93 10.36
C PHE A 392 2.18 27.25 9.74
N ALA A 393 1.78 28.38 10.35
CA ALA A 393 2.29 29.70 9.99
C ALA A 393 3.77 29.82 10.30
#